data_d6647adec95c9a16cddefcf486436996
#
_entry.id   d6647adec95c9a16cddefcf486436996
#
_cell.length_a   1.000
_cell.length_b   1.000
_cell.length_c   1.000
_cell.angle_alpha   90.00
_cell.angle_beta   90.00
_cell.angle_gamma   90.00
#
_symmetry.space_group_name_H-M   'P 1'
#
loop_
_entity.id
_entity.type
_entity.pdbx_description
1 polymer ?
#
loop_
_entity_poly.entity_id
_entity_poly.type
_entity_poly.pdbx_seq_one_letter_code
_entity_poly.pdbx_strand_id
1 'polypeptide(L)' 'NMIHGGETNYVMATVNLYVTIFNLFTSLLHLLGFANSSD' A
#
# COMPACT_ATOMS: atom_id res chain seq x y z
N ASN A 1 -24.23 -3.27 -8.60
CA ASN A 1 -23.95 -3.61 -8.89
C ASN A 1 -23.99 -4.88 -8.75
N MET A 2 -24.26 -5.53 -9.07
CA MET A 2 -24.45 -6.58 -8.94
C MET A 2 -23.43 -7.47 -9.03
N ILE A 3 -22.55 -7.33 -9.18
CA ILE A 3 -21.62 -8.03 -9.29
C ILE A 3 -21.24 -8.56 -8.16
N HIS A 4 -21.14 -9.46 -7.78
CA HIS A 4 -20.90 -9.92 -6.66
C HIS A 4 -19.55 -10.46 -6.61
N GLY A 5 -19.17 -11.61 -6.91
CA GLY A 5 -17.92 -12.22 -6.72
C GLY A 5 -16.83 -11.48 -7.40
N GLY A 6 -17.05 -11.08 -8.60
CA GLY A 6 -16.08 -10.37 -9.36
C GLY A 6 -15.74 -9.03 -8.75
N GLU A 7 -16.76 -8.37 -8.27
CA GLU A 7 -16.55 -7.07 -7.69
C GLU A 7 -15.77 -7.17 -6.39
N THR A 8 -16.05 -8.17 -5.60
CA THR A 8 -15.37 -8.37 -4.35
C THR A 8 -13.88 -8.62 -4.59
N ASN A 9 -13.57 -9.44 -5.57
CA ASN A 9 -12.19 -9.72 -5.88
C ASN A 9 -11.47 -8.46 -6.34
N TYR A 10 -12.13 -7.66 -7.10
CA TYR A 10 -11.54 -6.44 -7.59
C TYR A 10 -11.26 -5.47 -6.43
N VAL A 11 -12.20 -5.38 -5.52
CA VAL A 11 -12.05 -4.51 -4.37
C VAL A 11 -10.91 -5.01 -3.49
N MET A 12 -10.84 -6.32 -3.27
CA MET A 12 -9.79 -6.86 -2.43
C MET A 12 -8.42 -6.65 -3.08
N ALA A 13 -8.34 -6.80 -4.38
CA ALA A 13 -7.09 -6.56 -5.06
C ALA A 13 -6.67 -5.10 -4.95
N THR A 14 -7.63 -4.22 -5.02
CA THR A 14 -7.36 -2.80 -4.90
C THR A 14 -6.86 -2.46 -3.50
N VAL A 15 -7.49 -3.04 -2.50
CA VAL A 15 -7.10 -2.80 -1.12
C VAL A 15 -5.70 -3.35 -0.87
N ASN A 16 -5.43 -4.53 -1.39
CA ASN A 16 -4.11 -5.11 -1.22
C ASN A 16 -3.04 -4.25 -1.88
N LEU A 17 -3.36 -3.74 -3.04
CA LEU A 17 -2.44 -2.88 -3.74
C LEU A 17 -2.20 -1.59 -2.94
N TYR A 18 -3.26 -1.03 -2.43
CA TYR A 18 -3.18 0.19 -1.64
C TYR A 18 -2.32 -0.02 -0.40
N VAL A 19 -2.56 -1.11 0.31
CA VAL A 19 -1.82 -1.41 1.52
C VAL A 19 -0.34 -1.63 1.19
N THR A 20 -0.07 -2.30 0.08
CA THR A 20 1.31 -2.55 -0.33
C THR A 20 2.02 -1.24 -0.63
N ILE A 21 1.37 -0.34 -1.32
CA ILE A 21 1.95 0.94 -1.64
C ILE A 21 2.18 1.74 -0.36
N PHE A 22 1.22 1.69 0.54
CA PHE A 22 1.32 2.41 1.80
C PHE A 22 2.50 1.90 2.61
N ASN A 23 2.66 0.58 2.68
CA ASN A 23 3.76 -0.02 3.41
C ASN A 23 5.09 0.35 2.78
N LEU A 24 5.15 0.32 1.46
CA LEU A 24 6.36 0.68 0.76
C LEU A 24 6.73 2.13 1.03
N PHE A 25 5.73 2.99 1.00
CA PHE A 25 5.95 4.40 1.24
C PHE A 25 6.45 4.63 2.66
N THR A 26 5.86 3.94 3.62
CA THR A 26 6.27 4.06 5.01
C THR A 26 7.71 3.60 5.19
N SER A 27 8.07 2.49 4.56
CA SER A 27 9.43 2.00 4.63
C SER A 27 10.40 3.00 4.04
N LEU A 28 10.03 3.56 2.92
CA LEU A 28 10.87 4.53 2.27
C LEU A 28 11.05 5.77 3.12
N LEU A 29 9.97 6.19 3.75
CA LEU A 29 10.01 7.35 4.63
C LEU A 29 10.95 7.12 5.80
N HIS A 30 10.87 5.93 6.39
CA HIS A 30 11.73 5.59 7.49
C HIS A 30 13.18 5.53 7.06
N LEU A 31 13.42 4.97 5.89
CA LEU A 31 14.76 4.87 5.38
C LEU A 31 15.34 6.26 5.11
N LEU A 32 14.53 7.11 4.57
CA LEU A 32 14.96 8.46 4.27
C LEU A 32 15.25 9.21 5.56
N GLY A 33 14.41 9.04 6.54
CA GLY A 33 14.61 9.67 7.84
C GLY A 33 15.88 9.19 8.49
N PHE A 34 16.15 7.91 8.38
CA PHE A 34 17.35 7.34 8.96
C PHE A 34 18.59 7.91 8.24
N ALA A 35 18.53 7.97 6.94
CA ALA A 35 19.65 8.50 6.17
C ALA A 35 19.90 9.96 6.48
N ASN A 36 18.86 10.72 6.63
CA ASN A 36 18.98 12.11 6.99
C ASN A 36 19.51 12.28 8.37
N SER A 37 19.06 11.48 9.28
CA SER A 37 19.48 11.61 10.64
C SER A 37 20.91 11.23 10.78
N SER A 38 21.41 10.38 9.95
CA SER A 38 22.75 9.97 10.08
C SER A 38 23.71 11.05 9.68
N ASP A 39 23.19 12.08 9.06
CA ASP A 39 24.00 13.14 8.71
C ASP A 39 24.31 13.97 9.82
#